data_e7fd334a6392f82c085fbc085cb2f757
#
_entry.id   e7fd334a6392f82c085fbc085cb2f757
#
_cell.length_a   1.000
_cell.length_b   1.000
_cell.length_c   1.000
_cell.angle_alpha   90.00
_cell.angle_beta   90.00
_cell.angle_gamma   90.00
#
_symmetry.space_group_name_H-M   'P 1'
#
loop_
_entity.id
_entity.type
_entity.pdbx_description
1 polymer ?
#
loop_
_entity_poly.entity_id
_entity_poly.type
_entity_poly.pdbx_seq_one_letter_code
_entity_poly.pdbx_strand_id
1 'polypeptide(L)'
;MQYFSTKKLILPEGYFVNSSHVPLPKEVNKLLANCGCDVFPIKPLLEAIKKSNFFLTIQNNVSKNKLYGFVRVTSDRGLNANLWNLSAAPGNNQKLYYLVLLQVTLEKINREMPGCSISVQAPESSLKSLEESGIILDPNGIRVMGYKL
;
A
#
# COMPACT_ATOMS: atom_id res chain seq x y z
N MET A 1 6.19 -17.87 -11.06
CA MET A 1 7.46 -17.18 -11.25
C MET A 1 7.83 -16.45 -9.96
N GLN A 2 8.83 -16.95 -9.28
CA GLN A 2 9.25 -16.46 -7.97
C GLN A 2 10.32 -15.39 -8.17
N TYR A 3 10.00 -14.15 -7.86
CA TYR A 3 11.01 -13.14 -7.56
C TYR A 3 10.62 -12.38 -6.29
N PHE A 4 10.33 -13.12 -5.23
CA PHE A 4 10.42 -12.52 -3.92
C PHE A 4 11.89 -12.62 -3.50
N SER A 5 12.54 -11.49 -3.35
CA SER A 5 13.83 -11.43 -2.67
C SER A 5 13.69 -12.20 -1.36
N THR A 6 14.44 -13.28 -1.20
CA THR A 6 14.46 -14.09 0.01
C THR A 6 15.00 -13.33 1.22
N LYS A 7 15.44 -12.10 1.04
CA LYS A 7 15.95 -11.24 2.10
C LYS A 7 14.79 -10.49 2.77
N LYS A 8 14.51 -10.87 4.02
CA LYS A 8 13.55 -10.13 4.84
C LYS A 8 14.02 -8.69 5.03
N LEU A 9 13.19 -7.75 4.59
CA LEU A 9 13.43 -6.33 4.80
C LEU A 9 13.16 -5.98 6.27
N ILE A 10 14.02 -5.16 6.85
CA ILE A 10 13.96 -4.79 8.26
C ILE A 10 13.71 -3.29 8.36
N LEU A 11 12.63 -2.91 9.04
CA LEU A 11 12.35 -1.53 9.38
C LEU A 11 13.35 -1.00 10.43
N PRO A 12 13.59 0.31 10.51
CA PRO A 12 14.36 0.89 11.58
C PRO A 12 13.81 0.52 12.95
N GLU A 13 14.66 0.55 13.97
CA GLU A 13 14.26 0.27 15.35
C GLU A 13 13.07 1.12 15.78
N GLY A 14 12.09 0.51 16.44
CA GLY A 14 10.87 1.16 16.92
C GLY A 14 9.77 1.29 15.85
N TYR A 15 10.03 0.95 14.59
CA TYR A 15 9.04 0.94 13.52
C TYR A 15 8.45 -0.46 13.33
N PHE A 16 7.17 -0.53 13.00
CA PHE A 16 6.47 -1.79 12.79
C PHE A 16 5.34 -1.67 11.78
N VAL A 17 4.96 -2.79 11.20
CA VAL A 17 3.78 -2.92 10.34
C VAL A 17 2.59 -3.30 11.21
N ASN A 18 1.47 -2.61 11.02
CA ASN A 18 0.21 -2.89 11.71
C ASN A 18 -0.90 -3.14 10.68
N SER A 19 -1.74 -4.13 10.96
CA SER A 19 -2.90 -4.50 10.14
C SER A 19 -4.20 -4.63 10.93
N SER A 20 -4.19 -4.37 12.22
CA SER A 20 -5.31 -4.62 13.12
C SER A 20 -6.05 -3.36 13.56
N HIS A 21 -5.34 -2.25 13.74
CA HIS A 21 -5.94 -0.99 14.17
C HIS A 21 -6.21 -0.09 12.97
N VAL A 22 -7.47 0.26 12.75
CA VAL A 22 -7.90 1.17 11.70
C VAL A 22 -7.22 2.54 11.91
N PRO A 23 -6.45 3.02 10.93
CA PRO A 23 -5.78 4.30 11.06
C PRO A 23 -6.76 5.47 11.05
N LEU A 24 -6.36 6.58 11.64
CA LEU A 24 -7.11 7.82 11.56
C LEU A 24 -7.12 8.34 10.11
N PRO A 25 -8.28 8.58 9.50
CA PRO A 25 -8.35 9.07 8.11
C PRO A 25 -7.59 10.38 7.89
N LYS A 26 -7.51 11.24 8.89
CA LYS A 26 -6.71 12.47 8.81
C LYS A 26 -5.22 12.18 8.62
N GLU A 27 -4.69 11.16 9.27
CA GLU A 27 -3.29 10.77 9.11
C GLU A 27 -3.04 10.07 7.77
N VAL A 28 -4.00 9.30 7.27
CA VAL A 28 -3.94 8.73 5.91
C VAL A 28 -3.91 9.86 4.88
N ASN A 29 -4.83 10.83 4.96
CA ASN A 29 -4.85 11.98 4.07
C ASN A 29 -3.56 12.81 4.10
N LYS A 30 -2.99 12.98 5.28
CA LYS A 30 -1.71 13.68 5.44
C LYS A 30 -0.57 12.96 4.70
N LEU A 31 -0.54 11.65 4.83
CA LEU A 31 0.44 10.83 4.11
C LEU A 31 0.23 10.88 2.60
N LEU A 32 -1.02 10.77 2.14
CA LEU A 32 -1.37 10.89 0.72
C LEU A 32 -0.95 12.25 0.14
N ALA A 33 -1.29 13.33 0.83
CA ALA A 33 -0.91 14.70 0.40
C ALA A 33 0.62 14.85 0.29
N ASN A 34 1.38 14.28 1.22
CA ASN A 34 2.84 14.31 1.19
C ASN A 34 3.44 13.51 0.01
N CYS A 35 2.68 12.58 -0.55
CA CYS A 35 3.05 11.82 -1.74
C CYS A 35 2.52 12.43 -3.05
N GLY A 36 1.89 13.62 -3.00
CA GLY A 36 1.27 14.25 -4.17
C GLY A 36 0.00 13.55 -4.66
N CYS A 37 -0.63 12.75 -3.81
CA CYS A 37 -1.88 12.06 -4.12
C CYS A 37 -3.10 12.88 -3.68
N ASP A 38 -4.25 12.57 -4.28
CA ASP A 38 -5.53 13.14 -3.86
C ASP A 38 -5.87 12.75 -2.42
N VAL A 39 -6.50 13.68 -1.73
CA VAL A 39 -7.07 13.45 -0.40
C VAL A 39 -8.58 13.25 -0.49
N PHE A 40 -9.16 12.64 0.51
CA PHE A 40 -10.56 12.24 0.50
C PHE A 40 -11.33 12.82 1.69
N PRO A 41 -12.66 12.99 1.54
CA PRO A 41 -13.50 13.29 2.69
C PRO A 41 -13.34 12.22 3.77
N ILE A 42 -13.32 12.63 5.03
CA ILE A 42 -12.98 11.76 6.19
C ILE A 42 -13.91 10.54 6.29
N LYS A 43 -15.22 10.76 6.18
CA LYS A 43 -16.19 9.68 6.36
C LYS A 43 -16.12 8.62 5.26
N PRO A 44 -16.13 8.95 3.97
CA PRO A 44 -15.93 7.96 2.90
C PRO A 44 -14.59 7.22 2.98
N LEU A 45 -13.51 7.92 3.35
CA LEU A 45 -12.19 7.27 3.50
C LEU A 45 -12.21 6.24 4.62
N LEU A 46 -12.80 6.57 5.77
CA LEU A 46 -12.93 5.64 6.90
C LEU A 46 -13.72 4.39 6.50
N GLU A 47 -14.84 4.57 5.80
CA GLU A 47 -15.65 3.45 5.30
C GLU A 47 -14.87 2.58 4.30
N ALA A 48 -14.13 3.19 3.38
CA ALA A 48 -13.31 2.47 2.42
C ALA A 48 -12.23 1.62 3.10
N ILE A 49 -11.57 2.17 4.13
CA ILE A 49 -10.56 1.42 4.90
C ILE A 49 -11.20 0.23 5.62
N LYS A 50 -12.31 0.44 6.33
CA LYS A 50 -13.02 -0.60 7.07
C LYS A 50 -13.56 -1.72 6.18
N LYS A 51 -14.01 -1.38 4.96
CA LYS A 51 -14.57 -2.34 4.00
C LYS A 51 -13.52 -3.00 3.10
N SER A 52 -12.26 -2.58 3.16
CA SER A 52 -11.16 -3.25 2.46
C SER A 52 -10.97 -4.67 3.00
N ASN A 53 -10.48 -5.58 2.16
CA ASN A 53 -10.14 -6.93 2.59
C ASN A 53 -9.09 -6.91 3.69
N PHE A 54 -8.11 -6.05 3.55
CA PHE A 54 -7.15 -5.69 4.60
C PHE A 54 -6.47 -4.35 4.26
N PHE A 55 -5.78 -3.82 5.23
CA PHE A 55 -4.89 -2.68 5.09
C PHE A 55 -3.60 -2.94 5.88
N LEU A 56 -2.55 -2.22 5.52
CA LEU A 56 -1.30 -2.18 6.28
C LEU A 56 -0.91 -0.74 6.53
N THR A 57 -0.38 -0.50 7.72
CA THR A 57 0.26 0.77 8.08
C THR A 57 1.67 0.53 8.55
N ILE A 58 2.56 1.51 8.38
CA ILE A 58 3.84 1.58 9.07
C ILE A 58 3.74 2.69 10.11
N GLN A 59 4.01 2.34 11.34
CA GLN A 59 3.95 3.20 12.52
C GLN A 59 5.24 3.09 13.31
N ASN A 60 5.42 3.97 14.29
CA ASN A 60 6.49 3.82 15.29
C ASN A 60 5.95 3.93 16.72
N ASN A 61 6.78 3.51 17.68
CA ASN A 61 6.40 3.48 19.09
C ASN A 61 6.29 4.87 19.73
N VAL A 62 6.86 5.89 19.11
CA VAL A 62 6.94 7.26 19.69
C VAL A 62 5.70 8.07 19.34
N SER A 63 5.23 7.98 18.09
CA SER A 63 4.11 8.79 17.59
C SER A 63 2.93 7.88 17.22
N LYS A 64 2.10 7.57 18.20
CA LYS A 64 1.04 6.53 18.12
C LYS A 64 0.13 6.62 16.90
N ASN A 65 -0.19 7.80 16.41
CA ASN A 65 -1.16 7.97 15.31
C ASN A 65 -0.50 8.35 13.98
N LYS A 66 0.78 8.73 13.99
CA LYS A 66 1.49 9.13 12.79
C LYS A 66 1.75 7.92 11.90
N LEU A 67 1.46 8.08 10.61
CA LEU A 67 1.71 7.04 9.60
C LEU A 67 2.96 7.36 8.80
N TYR A 68 3.78 6.35 8.59
CA TYR A 68 4.96 6.38 7.73
C TYR A 68 4.76 5.58 6.45
N GLY A 69 3.75 4.73 6.43
CA GLY A 69 3.33 4.00 5.24
C GLY A 69 1.89 3.55 5.36
N PHE A 70 1.22 3.43 4.21
CA PHE A 70 -0.16 2.97 4.12
C PHE A 70 -0.42 2.27 2.77
N VAL A 71 -1.22 1.24 2.81
CA VAL A 71 -1.84 0.60 1.66
C VAL A 71 -3.12 -0.11 2.11
N ARG A 72 -4.14 -0.11 1.28
CA ARG A 72 -5.33 -0.97 1.47
C ARG A 72 -5.54 -1.85 0.24
N VAL A 73 -6.11 -3.01 0.46
CA VAL A 73 -6.32 -4.01 -0.58
C VAL A 73 -7.79 -4.38 -0.65
N THR A 74 -8.33 -4.37 -1.87
CA THR A 74 -9.64 -4.93 -2.20
C THR A 74 -9.48 -6.08 -3.16
N SER A 75 -10.33 -7.09 -3.07
CA SER A 75 -10.26 -8.28 -3.89
C SER A 75 -11.62 -8.97 -3.98
N ASP A 76 -11.88 -9.58 -5.13
CA ASP A 76 -12.96 -10.53 -5.31
C ASP A 76 -12.58 -11.94 -4.81
N ARG A 77 -11.32 -12.12 -4.36
CA ARG A 77 -10.71 -13.38 -3.92
C ARG A 77 -10.64 -14.48 -4.98
N GLY A 78 -10.91 -14.14 -6.22
CA GLY A 78 -10.91 -15.08 -7.35
C GLY A 78 -9.94 -14.66 -8.44
N LEU A 79 -10.14 -13.47 -9.00
CA LEU A 79 -9.40 -13.01 -10.16
C LEU A 79 -8.45 -11.86 -9.86
N ASN A 80 -8.85 -10.92 -9.00
CA ASN A 80 -8.13 -9.67 -8.82
C ASN A 80 -7.88 -9.34 -7.35
N ALA A 81 -6.71 -8.79 -7.09
CA ALA A 81 -6.39 -8.05 -5.87
C ALA A 81 -5.86 -6.68 -6.29
N ASN A 82 -6.42 -5.62 -5.72
CA ASN A 82 -6.09 -4.25 -6.08
C ASN A 82 -5.50 -3.52 -4.87
N LEU A 83 -4.33 -2.94 -5.05
CA LEU A 83 -3.68 -2.08 -4.06
C LEU A 83 -4.10 -0.63 -4.30
N TRP A 84 -4.65 -0.01 -3.27
CA TRP A 84 -5.13 1.36 -3.28
C TRP A 84 -4.40 2.22 -2.27
N ASN A 85 -4.23 3.49 -2.62
CA ASN A 85 -3.68 4.50 -1.71
C ASN A 85 -2.29 4.17 -1.16
N LEU A 86 -1.50 3.42 -1.92
CA LEU A 86 -0.11 3.12 -1.58
C LEU A 86 0.65 4.44 -1.37
N SER A 87 1.21 4.61 -0.18
CA SER A 87 1.90 5.85 0.19
C SER A 87 2.95 5.58 1.27
N ALA A 88 4.03 6.33 1.22
CA ALA A 88 5.11 6.26 2.19
C ALA A 88 5.66 7.65 2.48
N ALA A 89 5.97 7.93 3.74
CA ALA A 89 6.47 9.22 4.19
C ALA A 89 7.75 9.61 3.43
N PRO A 90 7.79 10.81 2.84
CA PRO A 90 9.01 11.31 2.18
C PRO A 90 10.20 11.35 3.14
N GLY A 91 11.40 11.13 2.62
CA GLY A 91 12.64 11.13 3.36
C GLY A 91 13.54 9.95 3.00
N ASN A 92 14.60 9.77 3.79
CA ASN A 92 15.64 8.77 3.50
C ASN A 92 15.13 7.31 3.54
N ASN A 93 14.04 7.04 4.27
CA ASN A 93 13.48 5.71 4.43
C ASN A 93 12.25 5.45 3.55
N GLN A 94 11.84 6.40 2.70
CA GLN A 94 10.65 6.26 1.88
C GLN A 94 10.68 4.99 1.02
N LYS A 95 11.79 4.74 0.34
CA LYS A 95 11.98 3.53 -0.47
C LYS A 95 11.83 2.27 0.37
N LEU A 96 12.44 2.22 1.54
CA LEU A 96 12.33 1.08 2.46
C LEU A 96 10.89 0.85 2.90
N TYR A 97 10.16 1.92 3.23
CA TYR A 97 8.75 1.81 3.60
C TYR A 97 7.89 1.22 2.47
N TYR A 98 8.07 1.68 1.23
CA TYR A 98 7.40 1.08 0.09
C TYR A 98 7.74 -0.39 -0.09
N LEU A 99 9.01 -0.75 -0.04
CA LEU A 99 9.44 -2.14 -0.21
C LEU A 99 8.88 -3.06 0.88
N VAL A 100 8.86 -2.61 2.13
CA VAL A 100 8.27 -3.39 3.24
C VAL A 100 6.75 -3.54 3.07
N LEU A 101 6.04 -2.47 2.74
CA LEU A 101 4.59 -2.55 2.47
C LEU A 101 4.29 -3.53 1.34
N LEU A 102 5.03 -3.45 0.24
CA LEU A 102 4.84 -4.32 -0.92
C LEU A 102 5.16 -5.78 -0.56
N GLN A 103 6.28 -6.04 0.10
CA GLN A 103 6.65 -7.39 0.52
C GLN A 103 5.55 -8.02 1.38
N VAL A 104 5.12 -7.35 2.44
CA VAL A 104 4.08 -7.88 3.35
C VAL A 104 2.74 -8.02 2.64
N THR A 105 2.37 -7.06 1.78
CA THR A 105 1.12 -7.11 1.02
C THR A 105 1.10 -8.29 0.05
N LEU A 106 2.17 -8.46 -0.72
CA LEU A 106 2.26 -9.54 -1.72
C LEU A 106 2.31 -10.92 -1.07
N GLU A 107 3.04 -11.07 0.03
CA GLU A 107 3.05 -12.31 0.82
C GLU A 107 1.65 -12.64 1.35
N LYS A 108 0.93 -11.64 1.86
CA LYS A 108 -0.44 -11.82 2.36
C LYS A 108 -1.42 -12.19 1.25
N ILE A 109 -1.36 -11.51 0.10
CA ILE A 109 -2.20 -11.84 -1.07
C ILE A 109 -1.89 -13.26 -1.54
N ASN A 110 -0.63 -13.63 -1.69
CA ASN A 110 -0.25 -14.96 -2.15
C ASN A 110 -0.75 -16.08 -1.21
N ARG A 111 -0.78 -15.82 0.08
CA ARG A 111 -1.28 -16.76 1.09
C ARG A 111 -2.80 -16.85 1.13
N GLU A 112 -3.50 -15.71 1.08
CA GLU A 112 -4.94 -15.62 1.34
C GLU A 112 -5.80 -15.57 0.07
N MET A 113 -5.20 -15.18 -1.05
CA MET A 113 -5.87 -14.97 -2.35
C MET A 113 -5.01 -15.53 -3.49
N PRO A 114 -4.60 -16.81 -3.42
CA PRO A 114 -3.69 -17.39 -4.41
C PRO A 114 -4.29 -17.34 -5.81
N GLY A 115 -3.46 -17.01 -6.81
CA GLY A 115 -3.87 -16.95 -8.21
C GLY A 115 -4.52 -15.64 -8.67
N CYS A 116 -4.77 -14.69 -7.76
CA CYS A 116 -5.25 -13.38 -8.17
C CYS A 116 -4.17 -12.60 -8.93
N SER A 117 -4.57 -11.93 -10.01
CA SER A 117 -3.74 -10.89 -10.61
C SER A 117 -3.73 -9.65 -9.69
N ILE A 118 -2.60 -8.97 -9.66
CA ILE A 118 -2.41 -7.81 -8.76
C ILE A 118 -2.29 -6.55 -9.61
N SER A 119 -3.09 -5.55 -9.28
CA SER A 119 -2.99 -4.20 -9.84
C SER A 119 -2.74 -3.17 -8.75
N VAL A 120 -2.03 -2.12 -9.11
CA VAL A 120 -1.65 -1.05 -8.18
C VAL A 120 -1.94 0.30 -8.82
N GLN A 121 -2.66 1.15 -8.11
CA GLN A 121 -2.68 2.58 -8.41
C GLN A 121 -1.56 3.24 -7.61
N ALA A 122 -0.48 3.59 -8.29
CA ALA A 122 0.78 3.93 -7.67
C ALA A 122 1.10 5.43 -7.78
N PRO A 123 1.56 6.08 -6.69
CA PRO A 123 2.18 7.39 -6.78
C PRO A 123 3.55 7.28 -7.47
N GLU A 124 3.99 8.36 -8.10
CA GLU A 124 5.28 8.39 -8.82
C GLU A 124 6.46 7.96 -7.93
N SER A 125 6.45 8.36 -6.67
CA SER A 125 7.49 8.01 -5.70
C SER A 125 7.63 6.51 -5.42
N SER A 126 6.62 5.70 -5.77
CA SER A 126 6.62 4.25 -5.55
C SER A 126 7.11 3.43 -6.73
N LEU A 127 7.25 4.01 -7.92
CA LEU A 127 7.48 3.26 -9.16
C LEU A 127 8.70 2.36 -9.12
N LYS A 128 9.84 2.87 -8.67
CA LYS A 128 11.06 2.07 -8.53
C LYS A 128 10.90 0.91 -7.54
N SER A 129 10.22 1.14 -6.44
CA SER A 129 9.96 0.11 -5.44
C SER A 129 9.02 -0.98 -5.97
N LEU A 130 8.05 -0.60 -6.78
CA LEU A 130 7.15 -1.53 -7.47
C LEU A 130 7.91 -2.40 -8.47
N GLU A 131 8.76 -1.80 -9.29
CA GLU A 131 9.62 -2.52 -10.25
C GLU A 131 10.56 -3.50 -9.53
N GLU A 132 11.21 -3.07 -8.45
CA GLU A 132 12.07 -3.93 -7.63
C GLU A 132 11.28 -5.08 -6.96
N SER A 133 9.99 -4.89 -6.73
CA SER A 133 9.09 -5.92 -6.19
C SER A 133 8.51 -6.84 -7.27
N GLY A 134 8.90 -6.67 -8.53
CA GLY A 134 8.44 -7.48 -9.65
C GLY A 134 7.11 -7.02 -10.28
N ILE A 135 6.59 -5.87 -9.88
CA ILE A 135 5.41 -5.26 -10.49
C ILE A 135 5.87 -4.35 -11.62
N ILE A 136 5.35 -4.57 -12.80
CA ILE A 136 5.73 -3.84 -14.02
C ILE A 136 4.53 -3.10 -14.60
N LEU A 137 4.82 -2.07 -15.39
CA LEU A 137 3.82 -1.45 -16.24
C LEU A 137 3.28 -2.50 -17.23
N ASP A 138 1.96 -2.52 -17.43
CA ASP A 138 1.37 -3.43 -18.39
C ASP A 138 1.86 -3.11 -19.81
N PRO A 139 2.61 -4.03 -20.43
CA PRO A 139 3.17 -3.81 -21.76
C PRO A 139 2.09 -3.77 -22.86
N ASN A 140 0.90 -4.30 -22.60
CA ASN A 140 -0.22 -4.30 -23.53
C ASN A 140 -1.06 -3.02 -23.46
N GLY A 141 -0.69 -2.12 -22.57
CA GLY A 141 -1.33 -0.81 -22.45
C GLY A 141 -2.77 -0.85 -21.97
N ILE A 142 -3.12 -1.80 -21.09
CA ILE A 142 -4.42 -1.78 -20.42
C ILE A 142 -4.55 -0.44 -19.68
N ARG A 143 -5.52 0.35 -20.09
CA ARG A 143 -5.77 1.65 -19.52
C ARG A 143 -6.96 1.58 -18.59
N VAL A 144 -6.77 2.06 -17.38
CA VAL A 144 -7.86 2.31 -16.44
C VAL A 144 -8.42 3.69 -16.72
N MET A 145 -9.70 3.76 -17.03
CA MET A 145 -10.42 5.03 -17.21
C MET A 145 -11.36 5.21 -16.05
N GLY A 146 -11.35 6.40 -15.46
CA GLY A 146 -12.20 6.74 -14.33
C GLY A 146 -13.33 7.67 -14.72
N TYR A 147 -14.45 7.52 -14.04
CA TYR A 147 -15.55 8.49 -14.05
C TYR A 147 -15.76 8.97 -12.60
N LYS A 148 -15.78 10.28 -12.43
CA LYS A 148 -16.04 10.86 -11.11
C LYS A 148 -17.48 11.36 -11.09
N LEU A 149 -18.25 10.84 -10.15
CA LEU A 149 -19.61 11.30 -9.86
C LEU A 149 -19.62 12.62 -9.08
#